data_62dbb1c3438217c395f471e94364bac0
#
_entry.id   62dbb1c3438217c395f471e94364bac0
#
_cell.length_a   1.000
_cell.length_b   1.000
_cell.length_c   1.000
_cell.angle_alpha   90.00
_cell.angle_beta   90.00
_cell.angle_gamma   90.00
#
_symmetry.space_group_name_H-M   'P 1'
#
loop_
_entity.id
_entity.type
_entity.pdbx_description
1 polymer ?
#
loop_
_entity_poly.entity_id
_entity_poly.type
_entity_poly.pdbx_seq_one_letter_code
_entity_poly.pdbx_strand_id
1 'polypeptide(L)'
;AQSSLLKTVSVLILYKGNFGDEGVRALAESTNLNQLIALYLENNNITDQGVRYISKSQPLSSLKVLNLYHNRISDTGAALIAESDTLSKLEDLNLNYNKIHGSGVIKLTRSTKLKNLKNIQLTYNPIEDSAKDAWKRFQLMEWLKDLNRSNRLNELGAGLIGDLGVDVLLESPFASKLEILDLKNNDLSDKAVIALSKSENLKQLVSLNLSQNNISDAGAKALANSNSLEKLKKLDLNFNRIGDEGAFAIAESPNFSSLESLKLGQNKIGTTGAQALNKSKILQNLVHPIFGFY
;
A
#
# COMPACT_ATOMS: atom_id res chain seq x y z
N ALA A 1 -31.07 -24.71 -4.57
CA ALA A 1 -30.06 -24.50 -5.62
C ALA A 1 -30.35 -25.22 -6.95
N GLN A 2 -31.42 -26.04 -7.01
CA GLN A 2 -31.78 -26.77 -8.24
C GLN A 2 -32.76 -26.03 -9.17
N SER A 3 -33.28 -24.87 -8.76
CA SER A 3 -34.21 -24.08 -9.59
C SER A 3 -33.57 -23.58 -10.87
N SER A 4 -34.23 -23.76 -12.01
CA SER A 4 -33.79 -23.24 -13.30
C SER A 4 -33.73 -21.70 -13.36
N LEU A 5 -34.50 -21.02 -12.51
CA LEU A 5 -34.48 -19.56 -12.37
C LEU A 5 -33.10 -19.04 -11.94
N LEU A 6 -32.27 -19.86 -11.29
CA LEU A 6 -30.91 -19.46 -10.87
C LEU A 6 -29.93 -19.39 -12.03
N LYS A 7 -30.24 -19.91 -13.21
CA LYS A 7 -29.32 -19.88 -14.37
C LYS A 7 -28.98 -18.47 -14.88
N THR A 8 -29.83 -17.50 -14.61
CA THR A 8 -29.66 -16.09 -15.02
C THR A 8 -29.26 -15.19 -13.87
N VAL A 9 -29.07 -15.74 -12.66
CA VAL A 9 -28.74 -14.96 -11.48
C VAL A 9 -27.23 -14.63 -11.50
N SER A 10 -26.91 -13.37 -11.53
CA SER A 10 -25.53 -12.86 -11.41
C SER A 10 -25.16 -12.41 -9.99
N VAL A 11 -26.16 -12.09 -9.15
CA VAL A 11 -25.97 -11.69 -7.76
C VAL A 11 -26.90 -12.51 -6.87
N LEU A 12 -26.37 -13.15 -5.84
CA LEU A 12 -27.14 -13.93 -4.88
C LEU A 12 -26.84 -13.45 -3.46
N ILE A 13 -27.88 -13.03 -2.76
CA ILE A 13 -27.79 -12.51 -1.39
C ILE A 13 -28.58 -13.44 -0.46
N LEU A 14 -27.86 -14.12 0.44
CA LEU A 14 -28.42 -15.09 1.40
C LEU A 14 -27.90 -14.75 2.80
N TYR A 15 -28.49 -13.76 3.40
CA TYR A 15 -28.04 -13.18 4.64
C TYR A 15 -28.89 -13.64 5.82
N LYS A 16 -28.25 -13.98 6.98
CA LYS A 16 -28.92 -14.46 8.21
C LYS A 16 -29.85 -15.70 8.02
N GLY A 17 -29.51 -16.58 7.07
CA GLY A 17 -30.33 -17.77 6.78
C GLY A 17 -29.99 -18.97 7.67
N ASN A 18 -28.92 -18.91 8.46
CA ASN A 18 -28.44 -19.99 9.34
C ASN A 18 -28.31 -21.37 8.65
N PHE A 19 -27.99 -21.40 7.37
CA PHE A 19 -27.92 -22.67 6.61
C PHE A 19 -26.57 -23.36 6.69
N GLY A 20 -25.56 -22.74 7.32
CA GLY A 20 -24.26 -23.34 7.62
C GLY A 20 -23.53 -23.92 6.42
N ASP A 21 -22.66 -24.87 6.69
CA ASP A 21 -21.80 -25.48 5.66
C ASP A 21 -22.56 -26.31 4.65
N GLU A 22 -23.65 -26.97 5.06
CA GLU A 22 -24.49 -27.79 4.17
C GLU A 22 -25.25 -26.92 3.16
N GLY A 23 -25.75 -25.76 3.57
CA GLY A 23 -26.32 -24.79 2.64
C GLY A 23 -25.32 -24.30 1.62
N VAL A 24 -24.09 -24.01 2.06
CA VAL A 24 -22.99 -23.65 1.17
C VAL A 24 -22.64 -24.79 0.22
N ARG A 25 -22.60 -26.04 0.69
CA ARG A 25 -22.38 -27.21 -0.16
C ARG A 25 -23.43 -27.30 -1.28
N ALA A 26 -24.71 -27.13 -0.95
CA ALA A 26 -25.76 -27.15 -1.94
C ALA A 26 -25.64 -26.03 -3.01
N LEU A 27 -25.11 -24.86 -2.63
CA LEU A 27 -24.79 -23.79 -3.58
C LEU A 27 -23.59 -24.16 -4.46
N ALA A 28 -22.53 -24.64 -3.84
CA ALA A 28 -21.26 -24.95 -4.50
C ALA A 28 -21.38 -26.08 -5.53
N GLU A 29 -22.30 -27.02 -5.32
CA GLU A 29 -22.59 -28.13 -6.21
C GLU A 29 -23.65 -27.79 -7.28
N SER A 30 -24.28 -26.60 -7.22
CA SER A 30 -25.37 -26.21 -8.12
C SER A 30 -24.87 -25.78 -9.50
N THR A 31 -25.15 -26.58 -10.50
CA THR A 31 -24.84 -26.26 -11.91
C THR A 31 -25.61 -25.06 -12.47
N ASN A 32 -26.62 -24.58 -11.74
CA ASN A 32 -27.44 -23.42 -12.13
C ASN A 32 -26.83 -22.08 -11.70
N LEU A 33 -25.67 -22.05 -10.99
CA LEU A 33 -25.04 -20.85 -10.50
C LEU A 33 -23.77 -20.46 -11.30
N ASN A 34 -23.58 -20.98 -12.49
CA ASN A 34 -22.40 -20.76 -13.32
C ASN A 34 -22.26 -19.32 -13.88
N GLN A 35 -23.33 -18.51 -13.78
CA GLN A 35 -23.34 -17.09 -14.14
C GLN A 35 -23.13 -16.16 -12.92
N LEU A 36 -22.94 -16.73 -11.71
CA LEU A 36 -22.88 -15.93 -10.49
C LEU A 36 -21.57 -15.13 -10.43
N ILE A 37 -21.73 -13.82 -10.29
CA ILE A 37 -20.63 -12.85 -10.19
C ILE A 37 -20.41 -12.41 -8.74
N ALA A 38 -21.49 -12.26 -7.97
CA ALA A 38 -21.43 -11.82 -6.58
C ALA A 38 -22.25 -12.74 -5.67
N LEU A 39 -21.63 -13.20 -4.57
CA LEU A 39 -22.23 -14.08 -3.57
C LEU A 39 -22.07 -13.45 -2.18
N TYR A 40 -23.22 -13.19 -1.55
CA TYR A 40 -23.29 -12.62 -0.20
C TYR A 40 -23.87 -13.65 0.75
N LEU A 41 -23.07 -14.08 1.74
CA LEU A 41 -23.35 -15.16 2.68
C LEU A 41 -23.17 -14.73 4.14
N GLU A 42 -23.47 -13.47 4.43
CA GLU A 42 -23.25 -12.90 5.75
C GLU A 42 -24.08 -13.61 6.83
N ASN A 43 -23.45 -13.82 7.98
CA ASN A 43 -24.12 -14.28 9.20
C ASN A 43 -24.87 -15.61 9.04
N ASN A 44 -24.18 -16.63 8.54
CA ASN A 44 -24.76 -17.96 8.27
C ASN A 44 -24.10 -19.12 9.01
N ASN A 45 -23.23 -18.84 10.02
CA ASN A 45 -22.52 -19.87 10.76
C ASN A 45 -21.58 -20.75 9.89
N ILE A 46 -21.09 -20.21 8.76
CA ILE A 46 -20.20 -20.91 7.84
C ILE A 46 -18.83 -21.09 8.52
N THR A 47 -18.29 -22.30 8.42
CA THR A 47 -16.97 -22.65 8.91
C THR A 47 -15.99 -22.86 7.74
N ASP A 48 -14.77 -23.29 8.05
CA ASP A 48 -13.76 -23.66 7.05
C ASP A 48 -14.25 -24.78 6.10
N GLN A 49 -15.18 -25.62 6.57
CA GLN A 49 -15.77 -26.66 5.74
C GLN A 49 -16.66 -26.07 4.64
N GLY A 50 -17.47 -25.05 4.93
CA GLY A 50 -18.24 -24.33 3.92
C GLY A 50 -17.33 -23.64 2.91
N VAL A 51 -16.25 -23.00 3.39
CA VAL A 51 -15.23 -22.41 2.53
C VAL A 51 -14.58 -23.44 1.62
N ARG A 52 -14.34 -24.67 2.11
CA ARG A 52 -13.78 -25.77 1.30
C ARG A 52 -14.69 -26.10 0.10
N TYR A 53 -16.01 -26.07 0.27
CA TYR A 53 -16.93 -26.27 -0.84
C TYR A 53 -16.84 -25.13 -1.86
N ILE A 54 -16.86 -23.88 -1.41
CA ILE A 54 -16.72 -22.70 -2.29
C ILE A 54 -15.41 -22.74 -3.07
N SER A 55 -14.28 -22.99 -2.38
CA SER A 55 -12.95 -22.92 -2.97
C SER A 55 -12.66 -23.97 -4.04
N LYS A 56 -13.50 -25.00 -4.15
CA LYS A 56 -13.41 -26.08 -5.15
C LYS A 56 -14.54 -26.07 -6.17
N SER A 57 -15.49 -25.15 -6.05
CA SER A 57 -16.71 -25.12 -6.84
C SER A 57 -16.48 -24.59 -8.25
N GLN A 58 -16.55 -25.43 -9.26
CA GLN A 58 -16.56 -25.01 -10.66
C GLN A 58 -17.75 -24.11 -11.04
N PRO A 59 -18.99 -24.39 -10.58
CA PRO A 59 -20.11 -23.47 -10.77
C PRO A 59 -19.86 -22.04 -10.27
N LEU A 60 -19.05 -21.86 -9.21
CA LEU A 60 -18.75 -20.56 -8.64
C LEU A 60 -17.46 -19.91 -9.19
N SER A 61 -16.87 -20.46 -10.25
CA SER A 61 -15.60 -19.99 -10.81
C SER A 61 -15.68 -18.61 -11.52
N SER A 62 -16.86 -18.04 -11.65
CA SER A 62 -17.07 -16.70 -12.20
C SER A 62 -17.18 -15.61 -11.13
N LEU A 63 -17.07 -15.98 -9.85
CA LEU A 63 -17.19 -15.01 -8.75
C LEU A 63 -16.12 -13.95 -8.80
N LYS A 64 -16.56 -12.71 -8.69
CA LYS A 64 -15.75 -11.50 -8.49
C LYS A 64 -15.91 -10.95 -7.08
N VAL A 65 -17.07 -11.12 -6.46
CA VAL A 65 -17.36 -10.65 -5.12
C VAL A 65 -17.79 -11.83 -4.25
N LEU A 66 -17.12 -12.02 -3.12
CA LEU A 66 -17.46 -12.99 -2.11
C LEU A 66 -17.54 -12.33 -0.73
N ASN A 67 -18.74 -12.27 -0.18
CA ASN A 67 -18.97 -11.71 1.14
C ASN A 67 -19.30 -12.82 2.15
N LEU A 68 -18.38 -13.04 3.07
CA LEU A 68 -18.45 -14.00 4.17
C LEU A 68 -18.42 -13.30 5.54
N TYR A 69 -18.90 -12.06 5.60
CA TYR A 69 -18.98 -11.26 6.81
C TYR A 69 -19.68 -12.02 7.94
N HIS A 70 -19.13 -11.93 9.16
CA HIS A 70 -19.70 -12.48 10.38
C HIS A 70 -20.06 -13.99 10.26
N ASN A 71 -19.02 -14.79 10.02
CA ASN A 71 -19.08 -16.24 10.01
C ASN A 71 -18.08 -16.84 11.02
N ARG A 72 -17.66 -18.10 10.85
CA ARG A 72 -16.76 -18.80 11.77
C ARG A 72 -15.51 -19.31 11.06
N ILE A 73 -15.00 -18.51 10.11
CA ILE A 73 -13.87 -18.87 9.25
C ILE A 73 -12.57 -18.61 10.00
N SER A 74 -11.69 -19.60 10.02
CA SER A 74 -10.36 -19.51 10.62
C SER A 74 -9.26 -19.32 9.56
N ASP A 75 -8.01 -19.41 9.98
CA ASP A 75 -6.83 -19.41 9.09
C ASP A 75 -6.89 -20.52 8.05
N THR A 76 -7.47 -21.67 8.40
CA THR A 76 -7.67 -22.78 7.47
C THR A 76 -8.58 -22.39 6.32
N GLY A 77 -9.70 -21.74 6.60
CA GLY A 77 -10.61 -21.23 5.57
C GLY A 77 -9.97 -20.14 4.72
N ALA A 78 -9.24 -19.21 5.36
CA ALA A 78 -8.49 -18.19 4.65
C ALA A 78 -7.46 -18.79 3.68
N ALA A 79 -6.73 -19.84 4.11
CA ALA A 79 -5.79 -20.56 3.27
C ALA A 79 -6.48 -21.28 2.10
N LEU A 80 -7.64 -21.90 2.32
CA LEU A 80 -8.43 -22.54 1.26
C LEU A 80 -8.85 -21.55 0.18
N ILE A 81 -9.23 -20.33 0.55
CA ILE A 81 -9.51 -19.25 -0.42
C ILE A 81 -8.24 -18.85 -1.15
N ALA A 82 -7.16 -18.60 -0.42
CA ALA A 82 -5.89 -18.13 -0.97
C ALA A 82 -5.26 -19.11 -1.98
N GLU A 83 -5.49 -20.41 -1.81
CA GLU A 83 -4.94 -21.49 -2.63
C GLU A 83 -5.91 -21.97 -3.72
N SER A 84 -7.09 -21.34 -3.85
CA SER A 84 -8.13 -21.75 -4.79
C SER A 84 -7.84 -21.35 -6.23
N ASP A 85 -7.77 -22.30 -7.12
CA ASP A 85 -7.71 -22.05 -8.56
C ASP A 85 -9.08 -21.58 -9.11
N THR A 86 -10.19 -22.03 -8.52
CA THR A 86 -11.53 -21.69 -8.97
C THR A 86 -11.93 -20.25 -8.64
N LEU A 87 -11.37 -19.65 -7.59
CA LEU A 87 -11.63 -18.26 -7.18
C LEU A 87 -10.67 -17.24 -7.82
N SER A 88 -9.98 -17.61 -8.88
CA SER A 88 -8.94 -16.76 -9.53
C SER A 88 -9.48 -15.44 -10.11
N LYS A 89 -10.79 -15.32 -10.33
CA LYS A 89 -11.44 -14.08 -10.79
C LYS A 89 -11.91 -13.17 -9.66
N LEU A 90 -11.72 -13.57 -8.39
CA LEU A 90 -12.17 -12.80 -7.24
C LEU A 90 -11.47 -11.44 -7.19
N GLU A 91 -12.26 -10.38 -7.07
CA GLU A 91 -11.83 -8.98 -6.97
C GLU A 91 -12.02 -8.42 -5.57
N ASP A 92 -13.15 -8.76 -4.92
CA ASP A 92 -13.52 -8.30 -3.59
C ASP A 92 -13.83 -9.47 -2.65
N LEU A 93 -13.19 -9.50 -1.49
CA LEU A 93 -13.35 -10.50 -0.46
C LEU A 93 -13.62 -9.85 0.90
N ASN A 94 -14.82 -10.06 1.45
CA ASN A 94 -15.15 -9.61 2.80
C ASN A 94 -15.11 -10.79 3.79
N LEU A 95 -14.20 -10.72 4.73
CA LEU A 95 -14.02 -11.68 5.83
C LEU A 95 -14.08 -11.00 7.20
N ASN A 96 -14.66 -9.79 7.29
CA ASN A 96 -14.83 -9.11 8.57
C ASN A 96 -15.62 -9.98 9.57
N TYR A 97 -15.34 -9.83 10.86
CA TYR A 97 -15.99 -10.58 11.95
C TYR A 97 -15.91 -12.10 11.75
N ASN A 98 -14.71 -12.62 11.58
CA ASN A 98 -14.41 -14.05 11.55
C ASN A 98 -13.38 -14.42 12.65
N LYS A 99 -12.68 -15.54 12.50
CA LYS A 99 -11.69 -16.07 13.44
C LYS A 99 -10.32 -16.20 12.80
N ILE A 100 -9.97 -15.27 11.91
CA ILE A 100 -8.72 -15.30 11.15
C ILE A 100 -7.62 -14.63 11.99
N HIS A 101 -6.49 -15.31 12.11
CA HIS A 101 -5.27 -14.86 12.73
C HIS A 101 -4.22 -14.48 11.68
N GLY A 102 -2.99 -14.27 12.12
CA GLY A 102 -1.92 -13.78 11.25
C GLY A 102 -1.54 -14.74 10.12
N SER A 103 -1.62 -16.04 10.33
CA SER A 103 -1.26 -16.99 9.28
C SER A 103 -2.23 -16.96 8.10
N GLY A 104 -3.52 -16.81 8.36
CA GLY A 104 -4.54 -16.64 7.33
C GLY A 104 -4.39 -15.35 6.53
N VAL A 105 -4.07 -14.23 7.23
CA VAL A 105 -3.78 -12.94 6.58
C VAL A 105 -2.60 -13.07 5.62
N ILE A 106 -1.49 -13.66 6.08
CA ILE A 106 -0.28 -13.84 5.26
C ILE A 106 -0.59 -14.70 4.03
N LYS A 107 -1.37 -15.76 4.15
CA LYS A 107 -1.79 -16.60 3.02
C LYS A 107 -2.60 -15.82 1.99
N LEU A 108 -3.60 -15.05 2.42
CA LEU A 108 -4.45 -14.25 1.53
C LEU A 108 -3.63 -13.18 0.80
N THR A 109 -2.84 -12.39 1.53
CA THR A 109 -2.09 -11.24 0.97
C THR A 109 -0.95 -11.65 0.06
N ARG A 110 -0.45 -12.89 0.18
CA ARG A 110 0.62 -13.45 -0.66
C ARG A 110 0.13 -14.47 -1.67
N SER A 111 -1.18 -14.58 -1.87
CA SER A 111 -1.73 -15.55 -2.80
C SER A 111 -1.27 -15.30 -4.24
N THR A 112 -0.75 -16.33 -4.87
CA THR A 112 -0.42 -16.32 -6.31
C THR A 112 -1.60 -16.76 -7.19
N LYS A 113 -2.68 -17.26 -6.57
CA LYS A 113 -3.91 -17.72 -7.25
C LYS A 113 -4.91 -16.59 -7.42
N LEU A 114 -5.08 -15.75 -6.43
CA LEU A 114 -6.06 -14.65 -6.41
C LEU A 114 -5.50 -13.40 -7.13
N LYS A 115 -5.11 -13.53 -8.38
CA LYS A 115 -4.39 -12.49 -9.14
C LYS A 115 -5.22 -11.23 -9.41
N ASN A 116 -6.54 -11.32 -9.34
CA ASN A 116 -7.46 -10.21 -9.58
C ASN A 116 -7.94 -9.54 -8.28
N LEU A 117 -7.53 -10.07 -7.11
CA LEU A 117 -7.99 -9.57 -5.83
C LEU A 117 -7.45 -8.16 -5.56
N LYS A 118 -8.37 -7.22 -5.36
CA LYS A 118 -8.10 -5.79 -5.14
C LYS A 118 -8.37 -5.39 -3.69
N ASN A 119 -9.36 -6.03 -3.08
CA ASN A 119 -9.82 -5.65 -1.76
C ASN A 119 -10.03 -6.88 -0.89
N ILE A 120 -9.42 -6.84 0.32
CA ILE A 120 -9.63 -7.83 1.39
C ILE A 120 -10.04 -7.07 2.64
N GLN A 121 -11.22 -7.35 3.15
CA GLN A 121 -11.69 -6.79 4.42
C GLN A 121 -11.53 -7.84 5.53
N LEU A 122 -10.79 -7.49 6.58
CA LEU A 122 -10.42 -8.39 7.67
C LEU A 122 -10.64 -7.78 9.06
N THR A 123 -11.36 -6.68 9.16
CA THR A 123 -11.64 -5.97 10.42
C THR A 123 -12.39 -6.89 11.39
N TYR A 124 -12.16 -6.72 12.68
CA TYR A 124 -12.75 -7.55 13.74
C TYR A 124 -12.43 -9.06 13.64
N ASN A 125 -11.24 -9.38 13.15
CA ASN A 125 -10.60 -10.68 13.31
C ASN A 125 -9.49 -10.58 14.38
N PRO A 126 -9.11 -11.68 15.05
CA PRO A 126 -8.04 -11.67 16.06
C PRO A 126 -6.63 -11.67 15.41
N ILE A 127 -6.33 -10.64 14.61
CA ILE A 127 -5.10 -10.53 13.84
C ILE A 127 -4.00 -9.92 14.71
N GLU A 128 -2.88 -10.60 14.83
CA GLU A 128 -1.68 -10.14 15.52
C GLU A 128 -1.02 -8.98 14.76
N ASP A 129 -0.34 -8.09 15.48
CA ASP A 129 0.26 -6.87 14.91
C ASP A 129 1.27 -7.20 13.80
N SER A 130 2.02 -8.28 13.93
CA SER A 130 2.98 -8.74 12.89
C SER A 130 2.34 -9.03 11.54
N ALA A 131 1.06 -9.39 11.51
CA ALA A 131 0.33 -9.68 10.28
C ALA A 131 -0.46 -8.48 9.74
N LYS A 132 -0.73 -7.47 10.59
CA LYS A 132 -1.36 -6.22 10.16
C LYS A 132 -0.53 -5.50 9.09
N ASP A 133 0.79 -5.56 9.20
CA ASP A 133 1.69 -5.00 8.19
C ASP A 133 1.54 -5.68 6.84
N ALA A 134 1.41 -7.01 6.79
CA ALA A 134 1.19 -7.73 5.53
C ALA A 134 -0.13 -7.32 4.85
N TRP A 135 -1.18 -7.14 5.64
CA TRP A 135 -2.47 -6.64 5.14
C TRP A 135 -2.38 -5.19 4.66
N LYS A 136 -1.75 -4.31 5.45
CA LYS A 136 -1.53 -2.91 5.07
C LYS A 136 -0.68 -2.79 3.81
N ARG A 137 0.39 -3.61 3.67
CA ARG A 137 1.20 -3.67 2.44
C ARG A 137 0.38 -4.06 1.22
N PHE A 138 -0.49 -5.06 1.34
CA PHE A 138 -1.40 -5.45 0.27
C PHE A 138 -2.30 -4.29 -0.16
N GLN A 139 -2.96 -3.62 0.80
CA GLN A 139 -3.83 -2.47 0.52
C GLN A 139 -3.08 -1.32 -0.16
N LEU A 140 -1.88 -1.00 0.32
CA LEU A 140 -1.02 0.04 -0.26
C LEU A 140 -0.59 -0.31 -1.69
N MET A 141 -0.23 -1.57 -1.96
CA MET A 141 0.14 -2.00 -3.30
C MET A 141 -1.02 -1.91 -4.29
N GLU A 142 -2.24 -2.31 -3.87
CA GLU A 142 -3.42 -2.18 -4.72
C GLU A 142 -3.77 -0.71 -4.99
N TRP A 143 -3.67 0.15 -3.98
CA TRP A 143 -3.83 1.59 -4.14
C TRP A 143 -2.79 2.20 -5.11
N LEU A 144 -1.51 1.80 -5.02
CA LEU A 144 -0.48 2.24 -5.96
C LEU A 144 -0.78 1.77 -7.40
N LYS A 145 -1.30 0.56 -7.58
CA LYS A 145 -1.75 0.07 -8.89
C LYS A 145 -2.88 0.94 -9.47
N ASP A 146 -3.83 1.35 -8.65
CA ASP A 146 -4.93 2.23 -9.07
C ASP A 146 -4.44 3.64 -9.43
N LEU A 147 -3.54 4.22 -8.63
CA LEU A 147 -2.88 5.49 -8.95
C LEU A 147 -2.10 5.41 -10.27
N ASN A 148 -1.37 4.31 -10.48
CA ASN A 148 -0.64 4.12 -11.73
C ASN A 148 -1.57 4.01 -12.95
N ARG A 149 -2.68 3.26 -12.84
CA ARG A 149 -3.69 3.14 -13.91
C ARG A 149 -4.35 4.48 -14.26
N SER A 150 -4.54 5.34 -13.26
CA SER A 150 -5.13 6.68 -13.42
C SER A 150 -4.11 7.78 -13.71
N ASN A 151 -2.83 7.43 -13.89
CA ASN A 151 -1.71 8.36 -14.08
C ASN A 151 -1.56 9.41 -12.96
N ARG A 152 -1.81 9.01 -11.71
CA ARG A 152 -1.80 9.86 -10.52
C ARG A 152 -0.74 9.49 -9.49
N LEU A 153 0.30 8.77 -9.87
CA LEU A 153 1.40 8.37 -8.95
C LEU A 153 2.14 9.55 -8.31
N ASN A 154 2.05 10.75 -8.90
CA ASN A 154 2.61 11.97 -8.33
C ASN A 154 1.75 12.58 -7.21
N GLU A 155 0.55 12.04 -6.93
CA GLU A 155 -0.38 12.54 -5.92
C GLU A 155 -0.32 11.78 -4.59
N LEU A 156 0.81 11.19 -4.25
CA LEU A 156 1.01 10.44 -3.00
C LEU A 156 1.00 11.33 -1.75
N GLY A 157 1.14 12.64 -1.90
CA GLY A 157 1.20 13.62 -0.82
C GLY A 157 -0.03 13.74 0.09
N ALA A 158 -1.13 13.06 -0.21
CA ALA A 158 -2.36 13.16 0.59
C ALA A 158 -2.66 11.90 1.43
N GLY A 159 -1.78 10.89 1.45
CA GLY A 159 -2.18 9.54 1.83
C GLY A 159 -1.83 9.09 3.25
N LEU A 160 -1.03 9.83 4.03
CA LEU A 160 -0.49 9.38 5.32
C LEU A 160 0.08 7.95 5.25
N ILE A 161 0.87 7.68 4.20
CA ILE A 161 1.37 6.34 3.90
C ILE A 161 2.41 5.82 4.90
N GLY A 162 3.06 6.74 5.64
CA GLY A 162 4.13 6.43 6.59
C GLY A 162 5.34 5.75 5.94
N ASP A 163 6.28 5.34 6.76
CA ASP A 163 7.50 4.66 6.29
C ASP A 163 7.18 3.38 5.52
N LEU A 164 6.15 2.65 5.96
CA LEU A 164 5.71 1.41 5.29
C LEU A 164 5.25 1.66 3.86
N GLY A 165 4.55 2.77 3.61
CA GLY A 165 4.10 3.13 2.28
C GLY A 165 5.25 3.44 1.33
N VAL A 166 6.31 4.08 1.86
CA VAL A 166 7.55 4.30 1.10
C VAL A 166 8.21 2.97 0.77
N ASP A 167 8.34 2.04 1.73
CA ASP A 167 8.88 0.71 1.46
C ASP A 167 8.12 0.01 0.32
N VAL A 168 6.77 0.03 0.37
CA VAL A 168 5.91 -0.59 -0.67
C VAL A 168 6.06 0.10 -2.02
N LEU A 169 6.16 1.44 -2.04
CA LEU A 169 6.41 2.20 -3.26
C LEU A 169 7.73 1.77 -3.92
N LEU A 170 8.80 1.70 -3.14
CA LEU A 170 10.14 1.35 -3.63
C LEU A 170 10.24 -0.10 -4.13
N GLU A 171 9.46 -1.02 -3.56
CA GLU A 171 9.33 -2.41 -4.01
C GLU A 171 8.46 -2.52 -5.28
N SER A 172 7.66 -1.50 -5.59
CA SER A 172 6.75 -1.52 -6.74
C SER A 172 7.48 -1.34 -8.07
N PRO A 173 6.96 -1.91 -9.17
CA PRO A 173 7.52 -1.69 -10.51
C PRO A 173 7.31 -0.26 -11.01
N PHE A 174 6.58 0.58 -10.26
CA PHE A 174 6.26 1.94 -10.66
C PHE A 174 7.34 2.95 -10.25
N ALA A 175 8.11 2.66 -9.19
CA ALA A 175 9.12 3.57 -8.64
C ALA A 175 10.14 4.02 -9.69
N SER A 176 10.57 3.12 -10.59
CA SER A 176 11.60 3.40 -11.60
C SER A 176 11.17 4.40 -12.69
N LYS A 177 9.90 4.73 -12.76
CA LYS A 177 9.33 5.67 -13.73
C LYS A 177 9.07 7.06 -13.17
N LEU A 178 9.30 7.24 -11.84
CA LEU A 178 8.98 8.50 -11.17
C LEU A 178 10.05 9.55 -11.47
N GLU A 179 9.62 10.66 -12.05
CA GLU A 179 10.40 11.90 -12.20
C GLU A 179 10.03 12.92 -11.11
N ILE A 180 8.80 12.88 -10.64
CA ILE A 180 8.27 13.74 -9.57
C ILE A 180 7.68 12.84 -8.48
N LEU A 181 8.08 13.07 -7.24
CA LEU A 181 7.56 12.36 -6.08
C LEU A 181 7.15 13.36 -5.00
N ASP A 182 5.85 13.49 -4.76
CA ASP A 182 5.32 14.29 -3.67
C ASP A 182 4.94 13.39 -2.50
N LEU A 183 5.68 13.53 -1.40
CA LEU A 183 5.48 12.82 -0.14
C LEU A 183 5.23 13.79 1.02
N LYS A 184 4.73 14.99 0.71
CA LYS A 184 4.37 15.99 1.71
C LYS A 184 3.35 15.43 2.70
N ASN A 185 3.56 15.70 4.00
CA ASN A 185 2.62 15.38 5.07
C ASN A 185 2.22 13.89 5.12
N ASN A 186 3.20 13.00 5.15
CA ASN A 186 3.01 11.55 5.16
C ASN A 186 3.49 10.86 6.45
N ASP A 187 3.79 11.62 7.50
CA ASP A 187 4.32 11.10 8.78
C ASP A 187 5.60 10.26 8.59
N LEU A 188 6.47 10.69 7.67
CA LEU A 188 7.72 10.00 7.37
C LEU A 188 8.77 10.30 8.42
N SER A 189 9.49 9.24 8.83
CA SER A 189 10.69 9.34 9.64
C SER A 189 11.97 9.27 8.78
N ASP A 190 13.12 9.37 9.46
CA ASP A 190 14.42 9.15 8.81
C ASP A 190 14.54 7.77 8.15
N LYS A 191 13.81 6.77 8.64
CA LYS A 191 13.80 5.41 8.06
C LYS A 191 13.34 5.44 6.60
N ALA A 192 12.24 6.12 6.30
CA ALA A 192 11.73 6.25 4.94
C ALA A 192 12.75 6.98 4.04
N VAL A 193 13.34 8.05 4.55
CA VAL A 193 14.32 8.87 3.79
C VAL A 193 15.59 8.10 3.50
N ILE A 194 16.08 7.30 4.46
CA ILE A 194 17.21 6.39 4.26
C ILE A 194 16.88 5.34 3.19
N ALA A 195 15.66 4.81 3.15
CA ALA A 195 15.23 3.88 2.11
C ALA A 195 15.20 4.56 0.73
N LEU A 196 14.61 5.77 0.64
CA LEU A 196 14.61 6.57 -0.59
C LEU A 196 16.03 6.84 -1.10
N SER A 197 16.95 7.24 -0.21
CA SER A 197 18.33 7.59 -0.57
C SER A 197 19.17 6.43 -1.12
N LYS A 198 18.78 5.19 -0.79
CA LYS A 198 19.45 3.95 -1.23
C LYS A 198 18.78 3.28 -2.42
N SER A 199 17.63 3.77 -2.85
CA SER A 199 16.81 3.07 -3.84
C SER A 199 17.30 3.30 -5.27
N GLU A 200 17.83 2.26 -5.90
CA GLU A 200 18.22 2.25 -7.31
C GLU A 200 17.04 2.54 -8.27
N ASN A 201 15.81 2.38 -7.78
CA ASN A 201 14.60 2.65 -8.54
C ASN A 201 14.29 4.15 -8.71
N LEU A 202 14.99 5.06 -8.01
CA LEU A 202 14.69 6.50 -8.07
C LEU A 202 15.69 7.32 -8.92
N LYS A 203 16.50 6.69 -9.74
CA LYS A 203 17.52 7.35 -10.58
C LYS A 203 16.97 8.35 -11.61
N GLN A 204 15.68 8.31 -11.90
CA GLN A 204 15.04 9.26 -12.80
C GLN A 204 14.40 10.45 -12.07
N LEU A 205 14.47 10.48 -10.72
CA LEU A 205 13.78 11.48 -9.92
C LEU A 205 14.42 12.87 -10.10
N VAL A 206 13.60 13.84 -10.49
CA VAL A 206 13.98 15.24 -10.73
C VAL A 206 13.44 16.14 -9.61
N SER A 207 12.28 15.81 -9.04
CA SER A 207 11.65 16.60 -7.99
C SER A 207 11.18 15.72 -6.85
N LEU A 208 11.61 16.06 -5.62
CA LEU A 208 11.22 15.36 -4.40
C LEU A 208 10.68 16.36 -3.37
N ASN A 209 9.43 16.16 -2.97
CA ASN A 209 8.81 16.92 -1.90
C ASN A 209 8.66 16.03 -0.66
N LEU A 210 9.38 16.37 0.40
CA LEU A 210 9.36 15.72 1.71
C LEU A 210 8.90 16.69 2.82
N SER A 211 8.27 17.80 2.45
CA SER A 211 7.84 18.80 3.43
C SER A 211 6.79 18.26 4.40
N GLN A 212 6.71 18.85 5.59
CA GLN A 212 5.77 18.48 6.65
C GLN A 212 5.87 17.00 7.08
N ASN A 213 7.09 16.56 7.38
CA ASN A 213 7.37 15.23 7.88
C ASN A 213 8.21 15.29 9.19
N ASN A 214 8.73 14.15 9.63
CA ASN A 214 9.51 14.05 10.88
C ASN A 214 11.01 13.81 10.63
N ILE A 215 11.55 14.38 9.54
CA ILE A 215 12.92 14.16 9.09
C ILE A 215 13.90 14.95 9.94
N SER A 216 14.92 14.28 10.46
CA SER A 216 16.00 14.89 11.24
C SER A 216 17.30 14.99 10.44
N ASP A 217 18.39 15.32 11.12
CA ASP A 217 19.74 15.35 10.55
C ASP A 217 20.15 14.01 9.92
N ALA A 218 19.68 12.90 10.48
CA ALA A 218 19.99 11.57 9.94
C ALA A 218 19.40 11.36 8.55
N GLY A 219 18.15 11.78 8.32
CA GLY A 219 17.52 11.74 7.00
C GLY A 219 18.17 12.70 6.02
N ALA A 220 18.49 13.93 6.47
CA ALA A 220 19.19 14.91 5.65
C ALA A 220 20.57 14.42 5.21
N LYS A 221 21.36 13.82 6.10
CA LYS A 221 22.65 13.18 5.80
C LYS A 221 22.50 12.02 4.81
N ALA A 222 21.43 11.22 4.94
CA ALA A 222 21.16 10.13 4.01
C ALA A 222 20.89 10.64 2.58
N LEU A 223 20.10 11.69 2.43
CA LEU A 223 19.85 12.34 1.13
C LEU A 223 21.15 12.92 0.55
N ALA A 224 21.92 13.62 1.36
CA ALA A 224 23.17 14.24 0.96
C ALA A 224 24.21 13.22 0.43
N ASN A 225 24.18 11.99 0.95
CA ASN A 225 25.06 10.89 0.56
C ASN A 225 24.43 9.92 -0.46
N SER A 226 23.31 10.27 -1.06
CA SER A 226 22.60 9.38 -1.98
C SER A 226 23.24 9.33 -3.35
N ASN A 227 23.60 8.13 -3.80
CA ASN A 227 24.04 7.89 -5.18
C ASN A 227 22.88 7.62 -6.15
N SER A 228 21.65 7.65 -5.66
CA SER A 228 20.45 7.35 -6.47
C SER A 228 19.66 8.60 -6.87
N LEU A 229 20.02 9.77 -6.33
CA LEU A 229 19.29 11.03 -6.56
C LEU A 229 20.12 12.05 -7.37
N GLU A 230 20.99 11.59 -8.24
CA GLU A 230 21.92 12.42 -9.02
C GLU A 230 21.22 13.40 -10.00
N LYS A 231 20.00 13.08 -10.43
CA LYS A 231 19.19 13.93 -11.32
C LYS A 231 18.31 14.94 -10.59
N LEU A 232 18.40 14.97 -9.25
CA LEU A 232 17.49 15.80 -8.45
C LEU A 232 17.78 17.29 -8.68
N LYS A 233 16.75 18.03 -9.08
CA LYS A 233 16.79 19.49 -9.30
C LYS A 233 15.97 20.24 -8.25
N LYS A 234 14.95 19.61 -7.68
CA LYS A 234 14.07 20.26 -6.71
C LYS A 234 13.92 19.38 -5.48
N LEU A 235 14.26 19.94 -4.31
CA LEU A 235 14.13 19.28 -3.02
C LEU A 235 13.41 20.21 -2.03
N ASP A 236 12.23 19.78 -1.57
CA ASP A 236 11.48 20.49 -0.52
C ASP A 236 11.53 19.70 0.79
N LEU A 237 12.18 20.27 1.80
CA LEU A 237 12.31 19.74 3.15
C LEU A 237 11.73 20.71 4.21
N ASN A 238 10.88 21.66 3.80
CA ASN A 238 10.22 22.57 4.73
C ASN A 238 9.45 21.82 5.83
N PHE A 239 9.34 22.42 7.01
CA PHE A 239 8.57 21.87 8.13
C PHE A 239 9.01 20.44 8.52
N ASN A 240 10.30 20.29 8.78
CA ASN A 240 10.90 19.06 9.30
C ASN A 240 11.67 19.35 10.61
N ARG A 241 12.58 18.47 11.02
CA ARG A 241 13.34 18.58 12.27
C ARG A 241 14.85 18.66 12.03
N ILE A 242 15.27 19.11 10.84
CA ILE A 242 16.68 19.20 10.42
C ILE A 242 17.37 20.31 11.22
N GLY A 243 18.50 19.99 11.81
CA GLY A 243 19.36 20.92 12.54
C GLY A 243 20.61 21.33 11.73
N ASP A 244 21.59 21.85 12.44
CA ASP A 244 22.84 22.33 11.83
C ASP A 244 23.66 21.21 11.18
N GLU A 245 23.67 20.01 11.79
CA GLU A 245 24.43 18.87 11.23
C GLU A 245 23.86 18.40 9.88
N GLY A 246 22.53 18.36 9.75
CA GLY A 246 21.87 18.05 8.47
C GLY A 246 22.11 19.14 7.42
N ALA A 247 22.08 20.41 7.85
CA ALA A 247 22.38 21.56 7.00
C ALA A 247 23.82 21.53 6.47
N PHE A 248 24.80 21.18 7.31
CA PHE A 248 26.19 20.97 6.89
C PHE A 248 26.30 19.86 5.85
N ALA A 249 25.68 18.71 6.08
CA ALA A 249 25.72 17.60 5.14
C ALA A 249 25.14 17.99 3.77
N ILE A 250 24.03 18.72 3.75
CA ILE A 250 23.42 19.24 2.52
C ILE A 250 24.36 20.24 1.82
N ALA A 251 24.96 21.18 2.57
CA ALA A 251 25.83 22.24 2.04
C ALA A 251 27.11 21.68 1.39
N GLU A 252 27.62 20.56 1.85
CA GLU A 252 28.85 19.91 1.38
C GLU A 252 28.62 18.75 0.41
N SER A 253 27.36 18.40 0.11
CA SER A 253 27.05 17.26 -0.73
C SER A 253 27.32 17.53 -2.22
N PRO A 254 28.24 16.84 -2.87
CA PRO A 254 28.46 16.96 -4.31
C PRO A 254 27.24 16.50 -5.13
N ASN A 255 26.41 15.64 -4.56
CA ASN A 255 25.20 15.13 -5.20
C ASN A 255 24.14 16.22 -5.42
N PHE A 256 24.24 17.34 -4.72
CA PHE A 256 23.31 18.46 -4.82
C PHE A 256 23.81 19.61 -5.69
N SER A 257 24.92 19.42 -6.42
CA SER A 257 25.44 20.43 -7.35
C SER A 257 24.47 20.80 -8.48
N SER A 258 23.53 19.92 -8.83
CA SER A 258 22.51 20.15 -9.85
C SER A 258 21.21 20.73 -9.31
N LEU A 259 21.09 20.98 -7.99
CA LEU A 259 19.85 21.53 -7.41
C LEU A 259 19.62 22.98 -7.89
N GLU A 260 18.43 23.19 -8.44
CA GLU A 260 17.88 24.49 -8.83
C GLU A 260 16.96 25.08 -7.75
N SER A 261 16.36 24.21 -6.90
CA SER A 261 15.50 24.61 -5.79
C SER A 261 15.73 23.72 -4.58
N LEU A 262 16.05 24.35 -3.45
CA LEU A 262 16.16 23.72 -2.15
C LEU A 262 15.36 24.55 -1.13
N LYS A 263 14.47 23.89 -0.39
CA LYS A 263 13.66 24.55 0.64
C LYS A 263 13.90 23.87 1.99
N LEU A 264 14.27 24.65 3.01
CA LEU A 264 14.57 24.20 4.36
C LEU A 264 13.90 25.04 5.45
N GLY A 265 12.91 25.87 5.09
CA GLY A 265 12.17 26.70 6.05
C GLY A 265 11.46 25.88 7.11
N GLN A 266 11.26 26.46 8.30
CA GLN A 266 10.58 25.80 9.44
C GLN A 266 11.26 24.46 9.85
N ASN A 267 12.58 24.47 9.93
CA ASN A 267 13.42 23.41 10.49
C ASN A 267 14.10 23.92 11.78
N LYS A 268 15.00 23.13 12.36
CA LYS A 268 15.76 23.47 13.58
C LYS A 268 17.18 23.99 13.25
N ILE A 269 17.37 24.53 12.04
CA ILE A 269 18.66 25.05 11.57
C ILE A 269 18.97 26.36 12.28
N GLY A 270 20.08 26.37 12.97
CA GLY A 270 20.63 27.55 13.64
C GLY A 270 21.49 28.42 12.73
N THR A 271 22.15 29.40 13.32
CA THR A 271 23.00 30.37 12.60
C THR A 271 24.14 29.67 11.87
N THR A 272 24.76 28.66 12.49
CA THR A 272 25.92 27.95 11.93
C THR A 272 25.54 27.11 10.69
N GLY A 273 24.44 26.37 10.75
CA GLY A 273 23.92 25.61 9.62
C GLY A 273 23.49 26.54 8.47
N ALA A 274 22.80 27.65 8.79
CA ALA A 274 22.40 28.64 7.79
C ALA A 274 23.60 29.28 7.09
N GLN A 275 24.66 29.57 7.83
CA GLN A 275 25.91 30.10 7.26
C GLN A 275 26.59 29.08 6.34
N ALA A 276 26.59 27.80 6.69
CA ALA A 276 27.15 26.74 5.85
C ALA A 276 26.40 26.64 4.51
N LEU A 277 25.08 26.63 4.54
CA LEU A 277 24.24 26.60 3.33
C LEU A 277 24.50 27.83 2.45
N ASN A 278 24.51 29.03 3.03
CA ASN A 278 24.73 30.28 2.28
C ASN A 278 26.15 30.42 1.70
N LYS A 279 27.16 29.78 2.32
CA LYS A 279 28.57 29.79 1.85
C LYS A 279 28.93 28.58 0.99
N SER A 280 27.98 27.67 0.76
CA SER A 280 28.23 26.46 -0.02
C SER A 280 28.72 26.80 -1.43
N LYS A 281 29.84 26.19 -1.81
CA LYS A 281 30.37 26.26 -3.18
C LYS A 281 29.67 25.26 -4.13
N ILE A 282 28.83 24.38 -3.58
CA ILE A 282 28.14 23.34 -4.31
C ILE A 282 26.75 23.81 -4.75
N LEU A 283 26.04 24.52 -3.87
CA LEU A 283 24.68 24.98 -4.08
C LEU A 283 24.58 26.27 -4.91
N GLN A 284 25.38 26.41 -5.95
CA GLN A 284 25.50 27.65 -6.74
C GLN A 284 24.40 27.81 -7.80
N ASN A 285 23.67 26.73 -8.12
CA ASN A 285 22.61 26.73 -9.13
C ASN A 285 21.23 27.07 -8.56
N LEU A 286 21.13 27.35 -7.25
CA LEU A 286 19.84 27.66 -6.62
C LEU A 286 19.29 28.99 -7.14
N VAL A 287 18.07 28.95 -7.65
CA VAL A 287 17.34 30.10 -8.22
C VAL A 287 16.56 30.87 -7.14
N HIS A 288 16.27 30.24 -6.01
CA HIS A 288 15.44 30.80 -4.93
C HIS A 288 16.13 30.71 -3.57
N PRO A 289 15.82 31.61 -2.62
CA PRO A 289 16.34 31.53 -1.26
C PRO A 289 15.97 30.23 -0.59
N ILE A 290 16.93 29.61 0.11
CA ILE A 290 16.75 28.32 0.82
C ILE A 290 15.68 28.40 1.91
N PHE A 291 15.56 29.56 2.57
CA PHE A 291 14.63 29.81 3.69
C PHE A 291 13.43 30.67 3.28
N GLY A 292 13.13 30.79 1.99
CA GLY A 292 11.98 31.57 1.52
C GLY A 292 10.63 30.91 1.88
N PHE A 293 9.71 31.73 2.39
CA PHE A 293 8.31 31.36 2.54
C PHE A 293 7.58 31.69 1.22
N TYR A 294 7.31 30.69 0.41
CA TYR A 294 6.43 30.79 -0.77
C TYR A 294 5.61 29.53 -0.93
#